data_e5e324f195c51a7ec21d2fde94ad31c1
#
_entry.id   e5e324f195c51a7ec21d2fde94ad31c1
#
_cell.length_a   1.000
_cell.length_b   1.000
_cell.length_c   1.000
_cell.angle_alpha   90.00
_cell.angle_beta   90.00
_cell.angle_gamma   90.00
#
_symmetry.space_group_name_H-M   'P 1'
#
loop_
_entity.id
_entity.type
_entity.pdbx_description
1 polymer ?
#
loop_
_entity_poly.entity_id
_entity_poly.type
_entity_poly.pdbx_seq_one_letter_code
_entity_poly.pdbx_strand_id
1 'polypeptide(L)'
;IPGELAKGFGFFQSKPSTAVAPVAVTPHELGAAWRNGRLHGALHVMLNDVPFGRADAGVDMTFSFPRLVAHAARTRALAAGTIVGSGTVSNRGPEGDEGRPIAEGGVGYSCIAELRAVETIRHGKPATPFMSPGDRVHIEMLDEKAGSIFGAIDQTVVAA
;
A
#
# COMPACT_ATOMS: atom_id res chain seq x y z
N ILE A 1 14.38 10.46 2.42
CA ILE A 1 14.41 9.19 3.17
C ILE A 1 15.83 8.64 3.29
N PRO A 2 16.64 8.48 2.22
CA PRO A 2 17.98 7.89 2.35
C PRO A 2 18.88 8.61 3.36
N GLY A 3 18.83 9.93 3.42
CA GLY A 3 19.61 10.72 4.38
C GLY A 3 19.23 10.53 5.84
N GLU A 4 17.96 10.20 6.11
CA GLU A 4 17.52 9.85 7.47
C GLU A 4 17.86 8.40 7.82
N LEU A 5 17.67 7.47 6.88
CA LEU A 5 18.04 6.06 7.05
C LEU A 5 19.53 5.87 7.33
N ALA A 6 20.38 6.65 6.68
CA ALA A 6 21.83 6.62 6.88
C ALA A 6 22.26 6.94 8.32
N LYS A 7 21.41 7.61 9.11
CA LYS A 7 21.65 7.91 10.53
C LYS A 7 21.33 6.73 11.47
N GLY A 8 20.75 5.64 10.98
CA GLY A 8 20.45 4.44 11.75
C GLY A 8 19.18 4.49 12.61
N PHE A 9 18.44 5.58 12.63
CA PHE A 9 17.24 5.76 13.45
C PHE A 9 15.90 5.60 12.69
N GLY A 10 15.93 5.20 11.43
CA GLY A 10 14.75 5.19 10.56
C GLY A 10 14.40 6.60 10.07
N PHE A 11 13.16 6.81 9.61
CA PHE A 11 12.73 8.13 9.19
C PHE A 11 11.82 8.78 10.20
N PHE A 12 12.09 10.04 10.46
CA PHE A 12 11.35 10.88 11.37
C PHE A 12 10.69 12.06 10.63
N GLN A 13 11.49 12.86 9.93
CA GLN A 13 11.02 14.03 9.18
C GLN A 13 10.44 13.68 7.81
N SER A 14 10.87 12.56 7.21
CA SER A 14 10.39 12.11 5.90
C SER A 14 9.04 11.38 5.96
N LYS A 15 8.25 11.61 7.00
CA LYS A 15 6.88 11.09 7.14
C LYS A 15 5.87 12.23 7.01
N PRO A 16 5.24 12.40 5.84
CA PRO A 16 4.13 13.34 5.68
C PRO A 16 2.91 12.89 6.48
N SER A 17 1.92 13.77 6.58
CA SER A 17 0.60 13.42 7.11
C SER A 17 0.01 12.23 6.35
N THR A 18 -0.67 11.34 7.08
CA THR A 18 -1.27 10.14 6.50
C THR A 18 -2.72 10.40 6.13
N ALA A 19 -3.09 10.11 4.89
CA ALA A 19 -4.47 9.98 4.48
C ALA A 19 -4.98 8.59 4.84
N VAL A 20 -6.21 8.50 5.31
CA VAL A 20 -6.89 7.25 5.61
C VAL A 20 -8.24 7.20 4.91
N ALA A 21 -8.71 6.01 4.56
CA ALA A 21 -10.06 5.83 4.06
C ALA A 21 -11.09 6.24 5.13
N PRO A 22 -12.26 6.78 4.74
CA PRO A 22 -13.20 7.40 5.68
C PRO A 22 -13.95 6.41 6.57
N VAL A 23 -13.95 5.11 6.24
CA VAL A 23 -14.73 4.09 6.94
C VAL A 23 -13.80 3.02 7.50
N ALA A 24 -14.01 2.66 8.77
CA ALA A 24 -13.42 1.48 9.39
C ALA A 24 -14.43 0.34 9.36
N VAL A 25 -13.97 -0.86 9.00
CA VAL A 25 -14.80 -2.07 8.88
C VAL A 25 -14.24 -3.15 9.79
N THR A 26 -15.12 -3.85 10.52
CA THR A 26 -14.69 -4.94 11.38
C THR A 26 -14.33 -6.18 10.54
N PRO A 27 -13.40 -7.03 11.01
CA PRO A 27 -13.08 -8.27 10.32
C PRO A 27 -14.30 -9.20 10.09
N HIS A 28 -15.32 -9.12 10.94
CA HIS A 28 -16.55 -9.88 10.78
C HIS A 28 -17.37 -9.45 9.55
N GLU A 29 -17.44 -8.15 9.30
CA GLU A 29 -18.16 -7.59 8.15
C GLU A 29 -17.45 -7.87 6.81
N LEU A 30 -16.15 -8.12 6.85
CA LEU A 30 -15.37 -8.50 5.66
C LEU A 30 -15.64 -9.93 5.19
N GLY A 31 -16.32 -10.76 6.01
CA GLY A 31 -16.71 -12.11 5.65
C GLY A 31 -15.56 -12.98 5.13
N ALA A 32 -15.72 -13.61 3.98
CA ALA A 32 -14.72 -14.47 3.36
C ALA A 32 -13.46 -13.74 2.90
N ALA A 33 -13.50 -12.43 2.72
CA ALA A 33 -12.33 -11.64 2.40
C ALA A 33 -11.33 -11.57 3.56
N TRP A 34 -11.80 -11.73 4.81
CA TRP A 34 -10.94 -11.83 5.98
C TRP A 34 -10.64 -13.27 6.32
N ARG A 35 -9.45 -13.74 6.03
CA ARG A 35 -9.02 -15.11 6.36
C ARG A 35 -7.58 -15.17 6.81
N ASN A 36 -7.28 -16.03 7.77
CA ASN A 36 -5.92 -16.21 8.33
C ASN A 36 -5.28 -14.90 8.84
N GLY A 37 -6.12 -13.97 9.34
CA GLY A 37 -5.67 -12.66 9.82
C GLY A 37 -5.13 -11.74 8.72
N ARG A 38 -5.61 -11.91 7.50
CA ARG A 38 -5.29 -11.10 6.32
C ARG A 38 -6.58 -10.68 5.62
N LEU A 39 -6.58 -9.51 5.05
CA LEU A 39 -7.60 -9.06 4.12
C LEU A 39 -7.17 -9.43 2.70
N HIS A 40 -8.02 -10.13 1.98
CA HIS A 40 -7.85 -10.47 0.57
C HIS A 40 -8.79 -9.62 -0.29
N GLY A 41 -8.32 -9.24 -1.44
CA GLY A 41 -9.00 -8.39 -2.40
C GLY A 41 -8.05 -7.38 -3.02
N ALA A 42 -8.41 -6.92 -4.20
CA ALA A 42 -7.58 -5.99 -4.96
C ALA A 42 -7.65 -4.58 -4.37
N LEU A 43 -6.49 -4.00 -4.10
CA LEU A 43 -6.34 -2.58 -3.81
C LEU A 43 -6.19 -1.85 -5.15
N HIS A 44 -7.23 -1.14 -5.56
CA HIS A 44 -7.22 -0.34 -6.78
C HIS A 44 -6.52 0.99 -6.53
N VAL A 45 -5.49 1.27 -7.32
CA VAL A 45 -4.73 2.51 -7.27
C VAL A 45 -4.74 3.14 -8.65
N MET A 46 -5.15 4.40 -8.73
CA MET A 46 -5.08 5.21 -9.94
C MET A 46 -4.17 6.41 -9.68
N LEU A 47 -3.37 6.76 -10.65
CA LEU A 47 -2.56 7.96 -10.66
C LEU A 47 -2.93 8.77 -11.92
N ASN A 48 -3.42 10.00 -11.71
CA ASN A 48 -3.92 10.87 -12.80
C ASN A 48 -4.96 10.16 -13.69
N ASP A 49 -5.91 9.48 -13.04
CA ASP A 49 -7.00 8.71 -13.67
C ASP A 49 -6.52 7.52 -14.54
N VAL A 50 -5.24 7.18 -14.45
CA VAL A 50 -4.67 5.99 -15.11
C VAL A 50 -4.48 4.87 -14.08
N PRO A 51 -4.90 3.62 -14.38
CA PRO A 51 -4.66 2.49 -13.50
C PRO A 51 -3.17 2.29 -13.22
N PHE A 52 -2.78 2.41 -11.96
CA PHE A 52 -1.40 2.22 -11.49
C PHE A 52 -1.19 0.85 -10.84
N GLY A 53 -2.19 0.35 -10.11
CA GLY A 53 -2.13 -0.96 -9.46
C GLY A 53 -3.49 -1.53 -9.08
N ARG A 54 -3.50 -2.88 -8.93
CA ARG A 54 -4.63 -3.68 -8.45
C ARG A 54 -4.15 -4.91 -7.69
N ALA A 55 -3.11 -4.74 -6.87
CA ALA A 55 -2.52 -5.83 -6.11
C ALA A 55 -3.48 -6.36 -5.03
N ASP A 56 -3.53 -7.68 -4.84
CA ASP A 56 -4.29 -8.30 -3.74
C ASP A 56 -3.59 -8.08 -2.41
N ALA A 57 -4.31 -7.55 -1.42
CA ALA A 57 -3.75 -7.16 -0.14
C ALA A 57 -3.30 -8.35 0.73
N GLY A 58 -3.81 -9.56 0.48
CA GLY A 58 -3.57 -10.74 1.31
C GLY A 58 -2.64 -11.79 0.71
N VAL A 59 -2.48 -11.82 -0.63
CA VAL A 59 -1.80 -12.92 -1.33
C VAL A 59 -0.34 -13.04 -0.91
N ASP A 60 0.44 -11.98 -0.99
CA ASP A 60 1.87 -11.97 -0.64
C ASP A 60 2.16 -11.28 0.69
N MET A 61 1.15 -11.06 1.52
CA MET A 61 1.33 -10.48 2.84
C MET A 61 2.12 -11.42 3.75
N THR A 62 3.37 -11.08 4.04
CA THR A 62 4.29 -11.92 4.82
C THR A 62 3.81 -12.14 6.26
N PHE A 63 3.42 -11.07 6.95
CA PHE A 63 2.97 -11.11 8.33
C PHE A 63 1.49 -10.76 8.44
N SER A 64 0.68 -11.66 9.02
CA SER A 64 -0.73 -11.39 9.29
C SER A 64 -0.91 -10.27 10.32
N PHE A 65 -2.05 -9.58 10.32
CA PHE A 65 -2.35 -8.52 11.28
C PHE A 65 -2.22 -8.96 12.75
N PRO A 66 -2.73 -10.15 13.18
CA PRO A 66 -2.48 -10.61 14.56
C PRO A 66 -1.00 -10.69 14.90
N ARG A 67 -0.13 -11.12 13.96
CA ARG A 67 1.30 -11.17 14.18
C ARG A 67 1.93 -9.78 14.28
N LEU A 68 1.48 -8.83 13.47
CA LEU A 68 1.94 -7.43 13.52
C LEU A 68 1.55 -6.78 14.84
N VAL A 69 0.30 -6.98 15.28
CA VAL A 69 -0.20 -6.48 16.58
C VAL A 69 0.60 -7.09 17.73
N ALA A 70 0.78 -8.42 17.75
CA ALA A 70 1.56 -9.10 18.76
C ALA A 70 3.02 -8.61 18.80
N HIS A 71 3.62 -8.34 17.63
CA HIS A 71 4.97 -7.78 17.55
C HIS A 71 5.03 -6.36 18.12
N ALA A 72 4.10 -5.49 17.76
CA ALA A 72 4.05 -4.11 18.27
C ALA A 72 3.83 -4.05 19.78
N ALA A 73 3.04 -4.99 20.33
CA ALA A 73 2.73 -5.08 21.76
C ALA A 73 3.84 -5.71 22.64
N ARG A 74 4.90 -6.25 22.04
CA ARG A 74 5.97 -6.96 22.81
C ARG A 74 6.68 -6.09 23.85
N THR A 75 6.84 -4.82 23.56
CA THR A 75 7.65 -3.90 24.40
C THR A 75 6.85 -2.73 24.94
N ARG A 76 5.57 -2.61 24.58
CA ARG A 76 4.71 -1.49 24.97
C ARG A 76 3.24 -1.88 24.93
N ALA A 77 2.44 -1.29 25.80
CA ALA A 77 0.99 -1.36 25.69
C ALA A 77 0.52 -0.53 24.46
N LEU A 78 -0.44 -1.07 23.72
CA LEU A 78 -1.10 -0.36 22.65
C LEU A 78 -2.31 0.38 23.23
N ALA A 79 -2.38 1.68 23.03
CA ALA A 79 -3.51 2.50 23.48
C ALA A 79 -4.70 2.38 22.53
N ALA A 80 -5.89 2.76 23.00
CA ALA A 80 -7.06 2.92 22.14
C ALA A 80 -6.74 3.94 21.02
N GLY A 81 -7.15 3.63 19.80
CA GLY A 81 -6.85 4.44 18.62
C GLY A 81 -5.48 4.17 17.97
N THR A 82 -4.69 3.22 18.48
CA THR A 82 -3.46 2.78 17.80
C THR A 82 -3.80 2.18 16.44
N ILE A 83 -3.13 2.67 15.38
CA ILE A 83 -3.23 2.15 14.02
C ILE A 83 -2.00 1.29 13.73
N VAL A 84 -2.22 0.05 13.30
CA VAL A 84 -1.16 -0.86 12.88
C VAL A 84 -1.27 -1.08 11.38
N GLY A 85 -0.30 -0.56 10.63
CA GLY A 85 -0.23 -0.73 9.18
C GLY A 85 0.54 -1.98 8.78
N SER A 86 0.08 -2.64 7.70
CA SER A 86 0.75 -3.82 7.13
C SER A 86 1.95 -3.46 6.24
N GLY A 87 2.12 -2.19 5.91
CA GLY A 87 3.06 -1.73 4.89
C GLY A 87 2.44 -1.74 3.49
N THR A 88 3.28 -1.56 2.48
CA THR A 88 2.87 -1.53 1.07
C THR A 88 2.19 -2.82 0.64
N VAL A 89 1.05 -2.72 -0.04
CA VAL A 89 0.41 -3.85 -0.71
C VAL A 89 1.16 -4.11 -2.02
N SER A 90 1.71 -5.28 -2.17
CA SER A 90 2.55 -5.66 -3.31
C SER A 90 2.38 -7.14 -3.63
N ASN A 91 2.37 -7.50 -4.91
CA ASN A 91 2.36 -8.89 -5.33
C ASN A 91 3.55 -9.20 -6.22
N ARG A 92 4.02 -10.43 -6.08
CA ARG A 92 5.06 -10.99 -6.94
C ARG A 92 4.55 -11.21 -8.35
N GLY A 93 5.45 -11.28 -9.29
CA GLY A 93 5.17 -11.76 -10.63
C GLY A 93 4.77 -13.24 -10.65
N PRO A 94 4.24 -13.74 -11.78
CA PRO A 94 3.75 -15.12 -11.89
C PRO A 94 4.81 -16.19 -11.59
N GLU A 95 6.07 -15.89 -11.80
CA GLU A 95 7.21 -16.78 -11.56
C GLU A 95 7.84 -16.59 -10.18
N GLY A 96 7.22 -15.77 -9.31
CA GLY A 96 7.73 -15.41 -7.99
C GLY A 96 8.80 -14.33 -8.03
N ASP A 97 9.01 -13.72 -9.19
CA ASP A 97 9.88 -12.58 -9.46
C ASP A 97 9.26 -11.26 -8.97
N GLU A 98 9.86 -10.14 -9.33
CA GLU A 98 9.33 -8.83 -9.01
C GLU A 98 7.99 -8.57 -9.72
N GLY A 99 7.14 -7.72 -9.11
CA GLY A 99 5.88 -7.28 -9.68
C GLY A 99 6.08 -6.63 -11.07
N ARG A 100 5.01 -6.65 -11.88
CA ARG A 100 5.01 -6.07 -13.24
C ARG A 100 3.94 -5.00 -13.37
N PRO A 101 4.17 -3.95 -14.16
CA PRO A 101 3.14 -2.98 -14.52
C PRO A 101 1.90 -3.62 -15.13
N ILE A 102 0.75 -2.97 -15.00
CA ILE A 102 -0.50 -3.44 -15.64
C ILE A 102 -0.33 -3.53 -17.16
N ALA A 103 0.37 -2.57 -17.77
CA ALA A 103 0.65 -2.57 -19.21
C ALA A 103 1.49 -3.77 -19.68
N GLU A 104 2.23 -4.41 -18.78
CA GLU A 104 3.03 -5.62 -19.04
C GLU A 104 2.31 -6.90 -18.60
N GLY A 105 0.99 -6.83 -18.36
CA GLY A 105 0.18 -7.97 -17.93
C GLY A 105 0.28 -8.31 -16.45
N GLY A 106 0.91 -7.47 -15.64
CA GLY A 106 0.97 -7.61 -14.18
C GLY A 106 -0.23 -7.00 -13.46
N VAL A 107 -0.14 -6.94 -12.15
CA VAL A 107 -1.13 -6.28 -11.29
C VAL A 107 -0.74 -4.84 -10.93
N GLY A 108 0.39 -4.36 -11.43
CA GLY A 108 0.89 -3.02 -11.12
C GLY A 108 1.41 -2.89 -9.68
N TYR A 109 1.43 -1.65 -9.21
CA TYR A 109 2.03 -1.28 -7.93
C TYR A 109 1.10 -0.41 -7.11
N SER A 110 1.26 -0.40 -5.80
CA SER A 110 0.63 0.58 -4.90
C SER A 110 1.64 1.58 -4.30
N CYS A 111 2.87 1.55 -4.78
CA CYS A 111 3.95 2.40 -4.29
C CYS A 111 4.88 2.82 -5.43
N ILE A 112 5.01 4.12 -5.66
CA ILE A 112 5.93 4.66 -6.68
C ILE A 112 7.38 4.30 -6.36
N ALA A 113 7.78 4.29 -5.09
CA ALA A 113 9.14 3.93 -4.71
C ALA A 113 9.47 2.46 -5.04
N GLU A 114 8.50 1.55 -4.94
CA GLU A 114 8.66 0.15 -5.36
C GLU A 114 8.88 0.04 -6.87
N LEU A 115 8.01 0.66 -7.68
CA LEU A 115 8.17 0.68 -9.13
C LEU A 115 9.55 1.24 -9.52
N ARG A 116 9.97 2.34 -8.91
CA ARG A 116 11.29 2.95 -9.16
C ARG A 116 12.45 2.03 -8.78
N ALA A 117 12.29 1.22 -7.72
CA ALA A 117 13.29 0.23 -7.34
C ALA A 117 13.38 -0.89 -8.41
N VAL A 118 12.25 -1.40 -8.88
CA VAL A 118 12.19 -2.39 -9.97
C VAL A 118 12.80 -1.84 -11.26
N GLU A 119 12.46 -0.61 -11.66
CA GLU A 119 13.07 0.06 -12.81
C GLU A 119 14.60 0.17 -12.67
N THR A 120 15.07 0.50 -11.46
CA THR A 120 16.50 0.60 -11.20
C THR A 120 17.20 -0.75 -11.33
N ILE A 121 16.57 -1.83 -10.84
CA ILE A 121 17.10 -3.20 -10.95
C ILE A 121 17.16 -3.62 -12.43
N ARG A 122 16.09 -3.36 -13.19
CA ARG A 122 15.98 -3.79 -14.59
C ARG A 122 16.81 -2.92 -15.56
N HIS A 123 16.87 -1.62 -15.31
CA HIS A 123 17.36 -0.64 -16.30
C HIS A 123 18.52 0.24 -15.78
N GLY A 124 18.98 0.01 -14.55
CA GLY A 124 20.07 0.76 -13.91
C GLY A 124 19.69 2.14 -13.37
N LYS A 125 18.49 2.64 -13.69
CA LYS A 125 17.96 3.93 -13.20
C LYS A 125 16.43 3.94 -13.22
N PRO A 126 15.79 4.71 -12.32
CA PRO A 126 14.34 4.88 -12.35
C PRO A 126 13.93 5.82 -13.50
N ALA A 127 12.78 5.50 -14.13
CA ALA A 127 12.15 6.35 -15.16
C ALA A 127 10.92 7.09 -14.61
N THR A 128 10.15 6.45 -13.73
CA THR A 128 8.92 7.01 -13.14
C THR A 128 9.26 8.16 -12.18
N PRO A 129 8.71 9.37 -12.35
CA PRO A 129 8.87 10.46 -11.38
C PRO A 129 8.09 10.19 -10.10
N PHE A 130 8.44 10.89 -9.01
CA PHE A 130 7.52 11.03 -7.87
C PHE A 130 6.43 12.03 -8.21
N MET A 131 5.33 11.98 -7.44
CA MET A 131 4.21 12.91 -7.59
C MET A 131 4.64 14.37 -7.43
N SER A 132 4.02 15.22 -8.22
CA SER A 132 4.20 16.68 -8.22
C SER A 132 2.87 17.38 -7.89
N PRO A 133 2.90 18.66 -7.52
CA PRO A 133 1.66 19.43 -7.38
C PRO A 133 0.79 19.35 -8.64
N GLY A 134 -0.51 19.05 -8.45
CA GLY A 134 -1.47 18.80 -9.51
C GLY A 134 -1.73 17.30 -9.78
N ASP A 135 -0.83 16.41 -9.40
CA ASP A 135 -1.09 14.98 -9.54
C ASP A 135 -2.21 14.53 -8.61
N ARG A 136 -3.10 13.68 -9.12
CA ARG A 136 -4.22 13.09 -8.38
C ARG A 136 -3.97 11.62 -8.11
N VAL A 137 -4.20 11.20 -6.88
CA VAL A 137 -4.21 9.80 -6.48
C VAL A 137 -5.59 9.38 -6.00
N HIS A 138 -6.07 8.24 -6.51
CA HIS A 138 -7.29 7.60 -6.05
C HIS A 138 -6.96 6.17 -5.61
N ILE A 139 -7.36 5.82 -4.39
CA ILE A 139 -7.09 4.49 -3.82
C ILE A 139 -8.38 3.99 -3.17
N GLU A 140 -8.81 2.78 -3.56
CA GLU A 140 -9.95 2.12 -2.95
C GLU A 140 -9.85 0.61 -3.02
N MET A 141 -10.64 -0.07 -2.20
CA MET A 141 -10.83 -1.51 -2.24
C MET A 141 -12.30 -1.81 -2.45
N LEU A 142 -12.59 -2.62 -3.45
CA LEU A 142 -13.96 -2.99 -3.82
C LEU A 142 -14.30 -4.40 -3.33
N ASP A 143 -15.56 -4.60 -2.95
CA ASP A 143 -16.11 -5.92 -2.69
C ASP A 143 -16.50 -6.63 -3.99
N GLU A 144 -17.00 -7.85 -3.88
CA GLU A 144 -17.45 -8.68 -5.03
C GLU A 144 -18.61 -8.05 -5.85
N LYS A 145 -19.31 -7.07 -5.27
CA LYS A 145 -20.41 -6.34 -5.92
C LYS A 145 -19.99 -4.97 -6.44
N ALA A 146 -18.68 -4.72 -6.48
CA ALA A 146 -18.10 -3.42 -6.82
C ALA A 146 -18.50 -2.27 -5.87
N GLY A 147 -18.93 -2.58 -4.65
CA GLY A 147 -19.11 -1.62 -3.57
C GLY A 147 -17.78 -1.28 -2.91
N SER A 148 -17.54 0.00 -2.59
CA SER A 148 -16.34 0.41 -1.87
C SER A 148 -16.42 -0.06 -0.42
N ILE A 149 -15.43 -0.84 0.04
CA ILE A 149 -15.42 -1.43 1.40
C ILE A 149 -15.15 -0.35 2.44
N PHE A 150 -14.15 0.50 2.20
CA PHE A 150 -13.67 1.49 3.16
C PHE A 150 -13.95 2.93 2.75
N GLY A 151 -14.57 3.15 1.60
CA GLY A 151 -14.56 4.42 0.89
C GLY A 151 -13.22 4.68 0.21
N ALA A 152 -13.18 5.68 -0.64
CA ALA A 152 -11.98 6.02 -1.39
C ALA A 152 -11.11 7.05 -0.67
N ILE A 153 -9.81 6.95 -0.85
CA ILE A 153 -8.87 8.06 -0.70
C ILE A 153 -8.76 8.68 -2.09
N ASP A 154 -9.17 9.94 -2.23
CA ASP A 154 -9.12 10.69 -3.50
C ASP A 154 -8.54 12.07 -3.22
N GLN A 155 -7.30 12.30 -3.64
CA GLN A 155 -6.54 13.48 -3.26
C GLN A 155 -5.70 14.00 -4.42
N THR A 156 -5.54 15.32 -4.42
CA THR A 156 -4.62 16.00 -5.33
C THR A 156 -3.44 16.55 -4.52
N VAL A 157 -2.24 16.36 -5.04
CA VAL A 157 -1.02 16.93 -4.46
C VAL A 157 -1.06 18.44 -4.62
N VAL A 158 -0.82 19.16 -3.54
CA VAL A 158 -0.71 20.64 -3.54
C VAL A 158 0.71 21.06 -3.20
N ALA A 159 1.09 22.24 -3.65
CA ALA A 159 2.32 22.86 -3.19
C ALA A 159 2.21 23.22 -1.70
N ALA A 160 3.31 23.04 -0.96
CA ALA A 160 3.42 23.46 0.45
C ALA A 160 3.60 24.97 0.56
#